data_ebe824abca18bf0f622bb5f5b1acf9ea
#
_entry.id   ebe824abca18bf0f622bb5f5b1acf9ea
#
_cell.length_a   1.000
_cell.length_b   1.000
_cell.length_c   1.000
_cell.angle_alpha   90.00
_cell.angle_beta   90.00
_cell.angle_gamma   90.00
#
_symmetry.space_group_name_H-M   'P 1'
#
loop_
_entity.id
_entity.type
_entity.pdbx_description
1 polymer ?
#
loop_
_entity_poly.entity_id
_entity_poly.type
_entity_poly.pdbx_seq_one_letter_code
_entity_poly.pdbx_strand_id
1 'polypeptide(L)'
;MKVKDIPVISMEKTVNRNYVDEQISDEFFMSIQGKVPGSAFNYPVRLDGLIMIICRRGSCELVIDLIRHSVKPNDFFFILPGSIIQLGDKSEDLSLYVMGASTDFLSDKSMKTNIQLCLHVKDNPKINLDEEESEMLFSFIEFIRSKLIRTDHIYRREIVQSLFMGFCYEVSAIFRRTLVTTSQQLN
;
A
#
# COMPACT_ATOMS: atom_id res chain seq x y z
N MET A 1 -18.99 -9.40 -16.33
CA MET A 1 -19.33 -8.46 -15.26
C MET A 1 -19.13 -7.04 -15.80
N LYS A 2 -20.14 -6.18 -15.75
CA LYS A 2 -19.99 -4.79 -16.22
C LYS A 2 -19.21 -4.00 -15.16
N VAL A 3 -18.35 -3.07 -15.57
CA VAL A 3 -17.52 -2.25 -14.65
C VAL A 3 -18.35 -1.53 -13.57
N LYS A 4 -19.64 -1.34 -13.79
CA LYS A 4 -20.57 -0.76 -12.80
C LYS A 4 -20.89 -1.69 -11.60
N ASP A 5 -20.59 -3.00 -11.70
CA ASP A 5 -20.96 -4.00 -10.69
C ASP A 5 -19.79 -4.35 -9.75
N ILE A 6 -18.63 -3.68 -9.88
CA ILE A 6 -17.48 -3.93 -9.01
C ILE A 6 -17.72 -3.26 -7.66
N PRO A 7 -17.76 -4.03 -6.56
CA PRO A 7 -18.01 -3.47 -5.24
C PRO A 7 -16.88 -2.51 -4.81
N VAL A 8 -17.26 -1.37 -4.25
CA VAL A 8 -16.33 -0.47 -3.59
C VAL A 8 -16.08 -0.98 -2.17
N ILE A 9 -14.83 -1.22 -1.84
CA ILE A 9 -14.42 -1.46 -0.45
C ILE A 9 -13.93 -0.14 0.12
N SER A 10 -14.72 0.43 1.03
CA SER A 10 -14.30 1.57 1.83
C SER A 10 -13.23 1.14 2.85
N MET A 11 -12.41 2.09 3.26
CA MET A 11 -11.43 1.87 4.33
C MET A 11 -12.11 1.35 5.61
N GLU A 12 -13.28 1.88 5.96
CA GLU A 12 -14.12 1.43 7.05
C GLU A 12 -14.43 -0.09 6.98
N LYS A 13 -14.82 -0.58 5.81
CA LYS A 13 -15.11 -2.01 5.62
C LYS A 13 -13.88 -2.89 5.68
N THR A 14 -12.72 -2.36 5.28
CA THR A 14 -11.44 -3.06 5.38
C THR A 14 -11.03 -3.23 6.83
N VAL A 15 -11.14 -2.16 7.61
CA VAL A 15 -10.81 -2.09 9.03
C VAL A 15 -11.70 -3.01 9.87
N ASN A 16 -13.00 -3.04 9.60
CA ASN A 16 -13.98 -3.81 10.38
C ASN A 16 -13.95 -5.35 10.16
N ARG A 17 -13.04 -5.89 9.33
CA ARG A 17 -13.05 -7.31 8.94
C ARG A 17 -12.08 -8.22 9.68
N ASN A 18 -11.54 -7.87 10.85
CA ASN A 18 -10.59 -8.67 11.64
C ASN A 18 -9.26 -9.02 10.91
N TYR A 19 -8.89 -8.25 9.88
CA TYR A 19 -7.71 -8.47 9.07
C TYR A 19 -6.61 -7.44 9.33
N VAL A 20 -6.92 -6.48 10.16
CA VAL A 20 -6.06 -5.35 10.48
C VAL A 20 -5.48 -5.59 11.86
N ASP A 21 -4.16 -5.54 11.96
CA ASP A 21 -3.48 -5.70 13.24
C ASP A 21 -3.60 -4.42 14.09
N GLU A 22 -3.51 -3.26 13.42
CA GLU A 22 -3.47 -1.94 14.06
C GLU A 22 -4.21 -0.90 13.21
N GLN A 23 -4.95 0.02 13.86
CA GLN A 23 -5.72 1.04 13.13
C GLN A 23 -5.86 2.36 13.88
N ILE A 24 -6.16 3.43 13.14
CA ILE A 24 -6.73 4.70 13.62
C ILE A 24 -8.07 4.89 12.95
N SER A 25 -9.16 4.68 13.70
CA SER A 25 -10.53 4.71 13.17
C SER A 25 -10.62 4.07 11.78
N ASP A 26 -11.39 4.66 10.88
CA ASP A 26 -11.55 4.23 9.48
C ASP A 26 -10.56 4.92 8.54
N GLU A 27 -9.59 5.68 9.07
CA GLU A 27 -8.73 6.54 8.27
C GLU A 27 -7.40 5.88 7.90
N PHE A 28 -6.86 5.05 8.80
CA PHE A 28 -5.55 4.43 8.61
C PHE A 28 -5.50 3.04 9.24
N PHE A 29 -4.88 2.10 8.55
CA PHE A 29 -4.63 0.77 9.10
C PHE A 29 -3.28 0.21 8.67
N MET A 30 -2.79 -0.75 9.47
CA MET A 30 -1.66 -1.62 9.14
C MET A 30 -2.03 -3.07 9.38
N SER A 31 -1.59 -3.94 8.48
CA SER A 31 -1.58 -5.39 8.64
C SER A 31 -0.16 -5.90 8.41
N ILE A 32 0.35 -6.62 9.39
CA ILE A 32 1.70 -7.19 9.39
C ILE A 32 1.55 -8.71 9.51
N GLN A 33 2.35 -9.45 8.74
CA GLN A 33 2.35 -10.91 8.73
C GLN A 33 1.18 -11.63 8.04
N GLY A 34 0.71 -11.08 6.91
CA GLY A 34 0.04 -11.90 5.91
C GLY A 34 -1.34 -12.44 6.25
N LYS A 35 -2.03 -11.84 7.21
CA LYS A 35 -3.48 -12.03 7.32
C LYS A 35 -4.20 -11.26 6.20
N VAL A 36 -3.72 -11.44 4.96
CA VAL A 36 -4.48 -10.98 3.81
C VAL A 36 -5.81 -11.72 3.83
N PRO A 37 -6.93 -11.01 3.85
CA PRO A 37 -8.25 -11.65 3.87
C PRO A 37 -8.39 -12.54 2.65
N GLY A 38 -8.26 -13.85 2.86
CA GLY A 38 -8.34 -14.82 1.77
C GLY A 38 -9.63 -14.73 0.96
N SER A 39 -10.70 -14.19 1.54
CA SER A 39 -12.00 -14.12 0.87
C SER A 39 -12.38 -12.73 0.35
N ALA A 40 -11.87 -11.64 0.94
CA ALA A 40 -12.33 -10.29 0.60
C ALA A 40 -11.80 -9.79 -0.75
N PHE A 41 -10.63 -10.28 -1.18
CA PHE A 41 -9.95 -9.86 -2.41
C PHE A 41 -9.90 -10.96 -3.48
N ASN A 42 -10.58 -12.09 -3.27
CA ASN A 42 -10.70 -13.14 -4.30
C ASN A 42 -11.52 -12.69 -5.52
N TYR A 43 -12.27 -11.62 -5.38
CA TYR A 43 -13.04 -10.98 -6.45
C TYR A 43 -12.54 -9.56 -6.66
N PRO A 44 -12.68 -9.00 -7.88
CA PRO A 44 -12.32 -7.63 -8.15
C PRO A 44 -13.06 -6.67 -7.20
N VAL A 45 -12.32 -5.80 -6.55
CA VAL A 45 -12.85 -4.76 -5.66
C VAL A 45 -12.20 -3.42 -5.97
N ARG A 46 -12.98 -2.34 -5.88
CA ARG A 46 -12.47 -0.99 -6.03
C ARG A 46 -12.11 -0.41 -4.68
N LEU A 47 -10.92 0.14 -4.58
CA LEU A 47 -10.43 0.80 -3.36
C LEU A 47 -10.84 2.28 -3.33
N ASP A 48 -11.26 2.78 -2.17
CA ASP A 48 -11.52 4.21 -1.94
C ASP A 48 -10.39 4.93 -1.20
N GLY A 49 -9.29 4.24 -0.94
CA GLY A 49 -8.10 4.75 -0.28
C GLY A 49 -6.81 4.34 -0.97
N LEU A 50 -5.71 4.90 -0.48
CA LEU A 50 -4.36 4.51 -0.83
C LEU A 50 -3.99 3.20 -0.15
N ILE A 51 -3.44 2.25 -0.89
CA ILE A 51 -2.88 1.01 -0.33
C ILE A 51 -1.42 0.88 -0.73
N MET A 52 -0.59 0.53 0.24
CA MET A 52 0.81 0.16 0.04
C MET A 52 1.03 -1.28 0.50
N ILE A 53 1.75 -2.05 -0.29
CA ILE A 53 2.05 -3.45 -0.02
C ILE A 53 3.55 -3.67 -0.20
N ILE A 54 4.21 -4.30 0.79
CA ILE A 54 5.56 -4.84 0.65
C ILE A 54 5.51 -6.34 0.89
N CYS A 55 6.07 -7.11 -0.04
CA CYS A 55 6.23 -8.55 0.15
C CYS A 55 7.51 -8.82 0.92
N ARG A 56 7.39 -9.47 2.08
CA ARG A 56 8.54 -9.89 2.88
C ARG A 56 8.96 -11.31 2.54
N ARG A 57 8.00 -12.20 2.27
CA ARG A 57 8.24 -13.63 2.03
C ARG A 57 7.11 -14.23 1.23
N GLY A 58 7.41 -15.33 0.55
CA GLY A 58 6.45 -16.04 -0.27
C GLY A 58 6.16 -15.36 -1.59
N SER A 59 5.06 -15.71 -2.21
CA SER A 59 4.64 -15.15 -3.50
C SER A 59 3.13 -15.15 -3.64
N CYS A 60 2.60 -14.24 -4.46
CA CYS A 60 1.21 -14.27 -4.89
C CYS A 60 1.05 -13.62 -6.27
N GLU A 61 -0.16 -13.74 -6.83
CA GLU A 61 -0.60 -12.94 -7.95
C GLU A 61 -1.47 -11.78 -7.43
N LEU A 62 -1.18 -10.57 -7.87
CA LEU A 62 -1.98 -9.38 -7.61
C LEU A 62 -2.43 -8.78 -8.93
N VAL A 63 -3.74 -8.66 -9.14
CA VAL A 63 -4.31 -7.99 -10.31
C VAL A 63 -4.66 -6.57 -9.92
N ILE A 64 -4.10 -5.58 -10.63
CA ILE A 64 -4.38 -4.17 -10.43
C ILE A 64 -4.86 -3.60 -11.76
N ASP A 65 -6.05 -3.02 -11.78
CA ASP A 65 -6.69 -2.44 -12.98
C ASP A 65 -6.64 -3.39 -14.21
N LEU A 66 -6.91 -4.69 -13.96
CA LEU A 66 -6.90 -5.81 -14.93
C LEU A 66 -5.51 -6.27 -15.36
N ILE A 67 -4.44 -5.68 -14.87
CA ILE A 67 -3.06 -6.09 -15.17
C ILE A 67 -2.59 -7.03 -14.06
N ARG A 68 -2.05 -8.20 -14.46
CA ARG A 68 -1.51 -9.20 -13.54
C ARG A 68 -0.07 -8.88 -13.16
N HIS A 69 0.21 -8.88 -11.86
CA HIS A 69 1.54 -8.70 -11.30
C HIS A 69 1.91 -9.91 -10.46
N SER A 70 3.07 -10.52 -10.75
CA SER A 70 3.68 -11.49 -9.84
C SER A 70 4.29 -10.73 -8.68
N VAL A 71 3.96 -11.12 -7.46
CA VAL A 71 4.47 -10.57 -6.21
C VAL A 71 5.53 -11.51 -5.64
N LYS A 72 6.70 -11.00 -5.31
CA LYS A 72 7.86 -11.72 -4.75
C LYS A 72 8.47 -10.91 -3.61
N PRO A 73 9.36 -11.51 -2.79
CA PRO A 73 10.08 -10.76 -1.76
C PRO A 73 10.74 -9.49 -2.32
N ASN A 74 10.68 -8.41 -1.55
CA ASN A 74 11.14 -7.06 -1.86
C ASN A 74 10.33 -6.33 -2.96
N ASP A 75 9.26 -6.94 -3.48
CA ASP A 75 8.32 -6.18 -4.31
C ASP A 75 7.50 -5.23 -3.45
N PHE A 76 7.48 -3.96 -3.86
CA PHE A 76 6.65 -2.92 -3.29
C PHE A 76 5.58 -2.49 -4.30
N PHE A 77 4.36 -2.31 -3.81
CA PHE A 77 3.23 -1.79 -4.58
C PHE A 77 2.68 -0.53 -3.94
N PHE A 78 2.42 0.46 -4.78
CA PHE A 78 1.74 1.70 -4.41
C PHE A 78 0.45 1.78 -5.23
N ILE A 79 -0.69 1.59 -4.59
CA ILE A 79 -1.99 1.44 -5.25
C ILE A 79 -2.86 2.65 -4.92
N LEU A 80 -3.21 3.41 -5.95
CA LEU A 80 -3.94 4.66 -5.82
C LEU A 80 -5.42 4.44 -5.51
N PRO A 81 -6.09 5.43 -4.87
CA PRO A 81 -7.55 5.41 -4.72
C PRO A 81 -8.24 5.28 -6.08
N GLY A 82 -9.30 4.47 -6.12
CA GLY A 82 -10.07 4.19 -7.33
C GLY A 82 -9.58 2.99 -8.13
N SER A 83 -8.38 2.46 -7.86
CA SER A 83 -7.87 1.25 -8.52
C SER A 83 -8.72 0.03 -8.16
N ILE A 84 -8.82 -0.90 -9.10
CA ILE A 84 -9.48 -2.18 -8.92
C ILE A 84 -8.42 -3.21 -8.61
N ILE A 85 -8.55 -3.92 -7.49
CA ILE A 85 -7.62 -4.98 -7.10
C ILE A 85 -8.31 -6.32 -6.96
N GLN A 86 -7.55 -7.37 -7.20
CA GLN A 86 -7.92 -8.75 -6.93
C GLN A 86 -6.68 -9.54 -6.55
N LEU A 87 -6.78 -10.36 -5.50
CA LEU A 87 -5.74 -11.30 -5.11
C LEU A 87 -5.98 -12.63 -5.82
N GLY A 88 -4.95 -13.15 -6.49
CA GLY A 88 -4.94 -14.46 -7.11
C GLY A 88 -4.32 -15.53 -6.20
N ASP A 89 -3.68 -16.51 -6.82
CA ASP A 89 -3.01 -17.61 -6.12
C ASP A 89 -1.88 -17.08 -5.23
N LYS A 90 -1.69 -17.74 -4.07
CA LYS A 90 -0.67 -17.37 -3.10
C LYS A 90 0.03 -18.60 -2.52
N SER A 91 1.31 -18.44 -2.20
CA SER A 91 2.07 -19.46 -1.47
C SER A 91 1.63 -19.53 0.00
N GLU A 92 1.84 -20.67 0.64
CA GLU A 92 1.47 -20.89 2.04
C GLU A 92 2.26 -20.01 3.02
N ASP A 93 3.49 -19.66 2.65
CA ASP A 93 4.41 -18.83 3.44
C ASP A 93 4.31 -17.33 3.14
N LEU A 94 3.29 -16.89 2.36
CA LEU A 94 3.11 -15.50 2.00
C LEU A 94 3.05 -14.61 3.24
N SER A 95 3.92 -13.59 3.25
CA SER A 95 3.96 -12.56 4.29
C SER A 95 4.03 -11.19 3.64
N LEU A 96 2.99 -10.40 3.83
CA LEU A 96 2.86 -9.04 3.31
C LEU A 96 2.76 -8.04 4.47
N TYR A 97 3.40 -6.89 4.30
CA TYR A 97 3.07 -5.69 5.05
C TYR A 97 2.11 -4.86 4.21
N VAL A 98 0.97 -4.54 4.78
CA VAL A 98 -0.06 -3.75 4.10
C VAL A 98 -0.37 -2.52 4.94
N MET A 99 -0.31 -1.35 4.33
CA MET A 99 -0.78 -0.09 4.93
C MET A 99 -1.87 0.49 4.05
N GLY A 100 -2.93 0.98 4.69
CA GLY A 100 -4.01 1.66 4.01
C GLY A 100 -4.31 3.01 4.66
N ALA A 101 -4.55 4.01 3.82
CA ALA A 101 -4.91 5.36 4.25
C ALA A 101 -6.08 5.91 3.44
N SER A 102 -7.08 6.48 4.13
CA SER A 102 -8.18 7.19 3.47
C SER A 102 -7.71 8.48 2.83
N THR A 103 -8.49 9.01 1.89
CA THR A 103 -8.23 10.32 1.29
C THR A 103 -8.24 11.45 2.31
N ASP A 104 -9.04 11.33 3.37
CA ASP A 104 -9.11 12.32 4.45
C ASP A 104 -7.87 12.27 5.35
N PHE A 105 -7.32 11.08 5.59
CA PHE A 105 -6.04 10.93 6.29
C PHE A 105 -4.88 11.54 5.51
N LEU A 106 -4.96 11.51 4.17
CA LEU A 106 -3.98 12.07 3.24
C LEU A 106 -4.23 13.56 2.93
N SER A 107 -5.24 14.20 3.52
CA SER A 107 -5.81 15.48 3.10
C SER A 107 -4.87 16.68 3.15
N ASP A 108 -3.63 16.48 3.53
CA ASP A 108 -2.62 17.52 3.46
C ASP A 108 -2.22 17.79 1.99
N LYS A 109 -2.04 19.06 1.66
CA LYS A 109 -1.78 19.60 0.31
C LYS A 109 -0.59 18.93 -0.41
N SER A 110 0.25 18.21 0.31
CA SER A 110 1.48 17.59 -0.20
C SER A 110 1.26 16.47 -1.21
N MET A 111 0.21 15.65 -1.06
CA MET A 111 -0.08 14.58 -2.04
C MET A 111 -0.62 15.13 -3.36
N LYS A 112 -1.35 16.25 -3.33
CA LYS A 112 -1.84 16.93 -4.54
C LYS A 112 -0.73 17.55 -5.39
N THR A 113 0.43 17.79 -4.80
CA THR A 113 1.56 18.48 -5.46
C THR A 113 2.36 17.52 -6.37
N ASN A 114 2.16 16.21 -6.28
CA ASN A 114 2.99 15.25 -7.01
C ASN A 114 2.21 14.48 -8.10
N ILE A 115 1.50 15.22 -8.95
CA ILE A 115 0.69 14.67 -10.06
C ILE A 115 1.51 13.73 -10.96
N GLN A 116 2.78 14.06 -11.25
CA GLN A 116 3.65 13.22 -12.08
C GLN A 116 3.93 11.86 -11.44
N LEU A 117 4.14 11.83 -10.12
CA LEU A 117 4.30 10.57 -9.39
C LEU A 117 3.02 9.74 -9.44
N CYS A 118 1.87 10.36 -9.21
CA CYS A 118 0.58 9.66 -9.26
C CYS A 118 0.32 9.07 -10.65
N LEU A 119 0.63 9.79 -11.72
CA LEU A 119 0.50 9.29 -13.09
C LEU A 119 1.45 8.11 -13.33
N HIS A 120 2.72 8.24 -12.91
CA HIS A 120 3.68 7.16 -13.07
C HIS A 120 3.29 5.90 -12.29
N VAL A 121 2.90 6.05 -11.03
CA VAL A 121 2.44 4.94 -10.17
C VAL A 121 1.21 4.27 -10.74
N LYS A 122 0.31 5.01 -11.39
CA LYS A 122 -0.88 4.44 -12.03
C LYS A 122 -0.50 3.45 -13.13
N ASP A 123 0.50 3.79 -13.93
CA ASP A 123 0.95 2.94 -15.04
C ASP A 123 1.94 1.86 -14.59
N ASN A 124 2.70 2.13 -13.52
CA ASN A 124 3.73 1.26 -12.96
C ASN A 124 3.59 1.19 -11.43
N PRO A 125 2.59 0.47 -10.90
CA PRO A 125 2.32 0.44 -9.46
C PRO A 125 3.34 -0.36 -8.66
N LYS A 126 4.24 -1.09 -9.33
CA LYS A 126 5.21 -2.00 -8.75
C LYS A 126 6.64 -1.50 -8.92
N ILE A 127 7.43 -1.58 -7.86
CA ILE A 127 8.89 -1.53 -7.92
C ILE A 127 9.48 -2.73 -7.17
N ASN A 128 10.67 -3.16 -7.56
CA ASN A 128 11.47 -4.10 -6.80
C ASN A 128 12.53 -3.31 -6.02
N LEU A 129 12.49 -3.44 -4.70
CA LEU A 129 13.41 -2.78 -3.78
C LEU A 129 14.74 -3.55 -3.75
N ASP A 130 15.86 -2.86 -3.62
CA ASP A 130 17.08 -3.50 -3.21
C ASP A 130 17.06 -3.83 -1.70
N GLU A 131 18.09 -4.52 -1.22
CA GLU A 131 18.14 -4.99 0.17
C GLU A 131 18.18 -3.83 1.16
N GLU A 132 18.96 -2.78 0.88
CA GLU A 132 19.09 -1.58 1.73
C GLU A 132 17.76 -0.80 1.81
N GLU A 133 17.11 -0.60 0.67
CA GLU A 133 15.78 0.03 0.58
C GLU A 133 14.71 -0.76 1.34
N SER A 134 14.73 -2.08 1.16
CA SER A 134 13.78 -2.97 1.81
C SER A 134 13.93 -2.94 3.33
N GLU A 135 15.16 -3.02 3.85
CA GLU A 135 15.43 -2.93 5.29
C GLU A 135 15.05 -1.57 5.87
N MET A 136 15.37 -0.50 5.15
CA MET A 136 15.01 0.87 5.54
C MET A 136 13.49 1.02 5.64
N LEU A 137 12.74 0.58 4.61
CA LEU A 137 11.29 0.67 4.61
C LEU A 137 10.65 -0.22 5.70
N PHE A 138 11.14 -1.43 5.93
CA PHE A 138 10.66 -2.27 7.03
C PHE A 138 10.90 -1.62 8.40
N SER A 139 12.07 -1.03 8.62
CA SER A 139 12.37 -0.30 9.85
C SER A 139 11.44 0.89 10.05
N PHE A 140 11.15 1.61 8.97
CA PHE A 140 10.22 2.74 9.00
C PHE A 140 8.79 2.29 9.34
N ILE A 141 8.32 1.20 8.74
CA ILE A 141 7.01 0.60 9.02
C ILE A 141 6.89 0.20 10.49
N GLU A 142 7.90 -0.49 11.04
CA GLU A 142 7.91 -0.87 12.46
C GLU A 142 7.93 0.37 13.37
N PHE A 143 8.59 1.45 12.96
CA PHE A 143 8.56 2.71 13.71
C PHE A 143 7.15 3.33 13.70
N ILE A 144 6.47 3.40 12.55
CA ILE A 144 5.07 3.84 12.47
C ILE A 144 4.21 2.98 13.40
N ARG A 145 4.36 1.64 13.32
CA ARG A 145 3.62 0.69 14.15
C ARG A 145 3.83 0.97 15.65
N SER A 146 5.06 1.24 16.06
CA SER A 146 5.39 1.54 17.47
C SER A 146 4.63 2.76 18.02
N LYS A 147 4.21 3.69 17.15
CA LYS A 147 3.38 4.84 17.52
C LYS A 147 1.90 4.51 17.42
N LEU A 148 1.55 3.68 16.44
CA LEU A 148 0.16 3.28 16.18
C LEU A 148 -0.44 2.46 17.33
N ILE A 149 0.35 1.61 17.99
CA ILE A 149 -0.10 0.79 19.13
C ILE A 149 -0.32 1.60 20.45
N ARG A 150 0.16 2.83 20.51
CA ARG A 150 0.01 3.68 21.71
C ARG A 150 -1.33 4.40 21.73
N THR A 151 -2.37 3.65 22.05
CA THR A 151 -3.77 4.14 22.01
C THR A 151 -4.07 5.26 23.01
N ASP A 152 -3.25 5.41 24.05
CA ASP A 152 -3.33 6.42 25.11
C ASP A 152 -2.68 7.76 24.75
N HIS A 153 -1.94 7.84 23.63
CA HIS A 153 -1.19 9.04 23.27
C HIS A 153 -2.09 10.09 22.62
N ILE A 154 -2.20 11.28 23.21
CA ILE A 154 -3.11 12.35 22.77
C ILE A 154 -2.87 12.83 21.31
N TYR A 155 -1.62 12.76 20.83
CA TYR A 155 -1.24 13.13 19.45
C TYR A 155 -0.94 11.90 18.57
N ARG A 156 -1.53 10.74 18.91
CA ARG A 156 -1.29 9.49 18.19
C ARG A 156 -1.58 9.62 16.69
N ARG A 157 -2.74 10.18 16.36
CA ARG A 157 -3.17 10.36 14.98
C ARG A 157 -2.22 11.25 14.18
N GLU A 158 -1.89 12.41 14.73
CA GLU A 158 -1.00 13.40 14.10
C GLU A 158 0.41 12.86 13.90
N ILE A 159 0.94 12.12 14.88
CA ILE A 159 2.25 11.49 14.80
C ILE A 159 2.25 10.42 13.70
N VAL A 160 1.27 9.53 13.69
CA VAL A 160 1.18 8.47 12.67
C VAL A 160 0.99 9.07 11.28
N GLN A 161 0.14 10.09 11.14
CA GLN A 161 -0.05 10.80 9.88
C GLN A 161 1.26 11.43 9.36
N SER A 162 2.00 12.12 10.22
CA SER A 162 3.27 12.76 9.86
C SER A 162 4.32 11.74 9.44
N LEU A 163 4.43 10.62 10.18
CA LEU A 163 5.34 9.53 9.85
C LEU A 163 4.94 8.83 8.55
N PHE A 164 3.65 8.58 8.34
CA PHE A 164 3.16 8.00 7.11
C PHE A 164 3.44 8.91 5.90
N MET A 165 3.30 10.22 6.05
CA MET A 165 3.68 11.16 5.00
C MET A 165 5.19 11.14 4.72
N GLY A 166 6.04 11.05 5.76
CA GLY A 166 7.48 10.85 5.60
C GLY A 166 7.79 9.56 4.82
N PHE A 167 7.13 8.46 5.17
CA PHE A 167 7.22 7.19 4.44
C PHE A 167 6.82 7.35 2.96
N CYS A 168 5.74 8.05 2.67
CA CYS A 168 5.32 8.35 1.30
C CYS A 168 6.40 9.12 0.51
N TYR A 169 7.13 10.05 1.14
CA TYR A 169 8.22 10.77 0.49
C TYR A 169 9.42 9.87 0.19
N GLU A 170 9.81 8.98 1.10
CA GLU A 170 10.87 7.99 0.84
C GLU A 170 10.51 7.08 -0.33
N VAL A 171 9.33 6.50 -0.31
CA VAL A 171 8.82 5.68 -1.41
C VAL A 171 8.79 6.46 -2.73
N SER A 172 8.38 7.74 -2.68
CA SER A 172 8.35 8.61 -3.86
C SER A 172 9.76 8.85 -4.45
N ALA A 173 10.77 8.97 -3.59
CA ALA A 173 12.16 9.13 -4.03
C ALA A 173 12.66 7.87 -4.74
N ILE A 174 12.33 6.69 -4.22
CA ILE A 174 12.67 5.39 -4.84
C ILE A 174 12.00 5.28 -6.22
N PHE A 175 10.70 5.56 -6.32
CA PHE A 175 9.99 5.55 -7.62
C PHE A 175 10.62 6.49 -8.65
N ARG A 176 10.98 7.71 -8.25
CA ARG A 176 11.63 8.69 -9.16
C ARG A 176 12.98 8.19 -9.68
N ARG A 177 13.78 7.54 -8.84
CA ARG A 177 15.07 6.97 -9.26
C ARG A 177 14.87 5.90 -10.33
N THR A 178 13.89 5.03 -10.16
CA THR A 178 13.54 3.99 -11.13
C THR A 178 13.16 4.59 -12.50
N LEU A 179 12.43 5.71 -12.50
CA LEU A 179 12.07 6.46 -13.73
C LEU A 179 13.31 6.94 -14.51
N VAL A 180 14.26 7.55 -13.82
CA VAL A 180 15.47 8.11 -14.44
C VAL A 180 16.30 6.99 -15.08
N THR A 181 16.46 5.86 -14.39
CA THR A 181 17.22 4.70 -14.88
C THR A 181 16.59 4.09 -16.14
N THR A 182 15.26 3.96 -16.16
CA THR A 182 14.53 3.43 -17.33
C THR A 182 14.65 4.35 -18.53
N SER A 183 14.61 5.66 -18.32
CA SER A 183 14.76 6.66 -19.41
C SER A 183 16.18 6.69 -20.01
N GLN A 184 17.20 6.37 -19.22
CA GLN A 184 18.60 6.30 -19.69
C GLN A 184 18.91 5.01 -20.46
N GLN A 185 18.16 3.93 -20.26
CA GLN A 185 18.33 2.67 -20.99
C GLN A 185 17.64 2.66 -22.36
N LEU A 186 16.77 3.62 -22.63
CA LEU A 186 16.03 3.74 -23.89
C LEU A 186 16.68 4.73 -24.90
N ASN A 187 17.80 5.36 -24.54
CA ASN A 187 18.62 6.23 -25.38
C ASN A 187 19.98 5.60 -25.68
#